data_e6acc2b4a67d4648924cae2449f3078a
#
_entry.id   e6acc2b4a67d4648924cae2449f3078a
#
_cell.length_a   1.000
_cell.length_b   1.000
_cell.length_c   1.000
_cell.angle_alpha   90.00
_cell.angle_beta   90.00
_cell.angle_gamma   90.00
#
_symmetry.space_group_name_H-M   'P 1'
#
loop_
_entity.id
_entity.type
_entity.pdbx_description
1 polymer ?
#
loop_
_entity_poly.entity_id
_entity_poly.type
_entity_poly.pdbx_seq_one_letter_code
_entity_poly.pdbx_strand_id
1 'polypeptide(L)'
;MLTQTSSLPPLQEVAILATNLTIASTVMQAKDFFYMASLNDGRQRGIGLQPSFQTLIVTADDQPANSFSQDPLPAQARIDQVEPQLIILPAFWGDFDQLTAQYPQVLPWL
;
A
#
# COMPACT_ATOMS: atom_id res chain seq x y z
N MET A 1 -1.88 -22.90 -21.15
CA MET A 1 -2.35 -22.41 -20.52
C MET A 1 -2.86 -22.32 -19.51
N LEU A 2 -2.76 -22.05 -19.23
CA LEU A 2 -3.34 -21.97 -18.29
C LEU A 2 -4.21 -21.20 -17.90
N THR A 3 -4.66 -21.20 -17.89
CA THR A 3 -5.73 -20.48 -17.62
C THR A 3 -6.31 -20.58 -16.32
N GLN A 4 -5.99 -21.29 -15.47
CA GLN A 4 -6.51 -21.43 -14.24
C GLN A 4 -6.34 -20.45 -13.30
N THR A 5 -5.39 -19.69 -13.49
CA THR A 5 -5.19 -18.50 -12.69
C THR A 5 -6.33 -17.55 -12.78
N SER A 6 -7.15 -17.70 -13.77
CA SER A 6 -8.30 -16.84 -13.92
C SER A 6 -9.40 -17.06 -12.90
N SER A 7 -9.29 -18.04 -12.03
CA SER A 7 -10.27 -18.22 -10.96
C SER A 7 -10.17 -17.14 -9.88
N LEU A 8 -9.06 -16.41 -9.81
CA LEU A 8 -8.90 -15.32 -8.86
C LEU A 8 -9.24 -14.00 -9.54
N PRO A 9 -9.92 -13.09 -8.84
CA PRO A 9 -10.16 -11.77 -9.42
C PRO A 9 -8.85 -11.04 -9.64
N PRO A 10 -8.76 -10.19 -10.65
CA PRO A 10 -7.54 -9.40 -10.87
C PRO A 10 -7.32 -8.44 -9.71
N LEU A 11 -6.07 -8.19 -9.39
CA LEU A 11 -5.71 -7.21 -8.40
C LEU A 11 -6.10 -5.83 -8.91
N GLN A 12 -6.79 -5.04 -8.11
CA GLN A 12 -7.25 -3.70 -8.48
C GLN A 12 -6.60 -2.60 -7.67
N GLU A 13 -6.33 -2.85 -6.39
CA GLU A 13 -5.82 -1.83 -5.51
C GLU A 13 -4.92 -2.41 -4.45
N VAL A 14 -3.73 -1.83 -4.32
CA VAL A 14 -2.76 -2.15 -3.29
C VAL A 14 -2.61 -0.94 -2.39
N ALA A 15 -2.77 -1.10 -1.10
CA ALA A 15 -2.60 -0.02 -0.14
C ALA A 15 -1.33 -0.24 0.68
N ILE A 16 -0.53 0.82 0.81
CA ILE A 16 0.68 0.83 1.62
C ILE A 16 0.41 1.75 2.80
N LEU A 17 0.43 1.20 4.01
CA LEU A 17 0.13 1.98 5.20
C LEU A 17 1.31 2.86 5.60
N ALA A 18 1.06 4.16 5.79
CA ALA A 18 2.04 5.12 6.24
C ALA A 18 1.63 5.69 7.60
N THR A 19 2.53 5.63 8.56
CA THR A 19 2.31 6.16 9.91
C THR A 19 3.54 6.92 10.38
N ASN A 20 3.45 7.56 11.54
CA ASN A 20 4.59 8.25 12.13
C ASN A 20 5.69 7.31 12.63
N LEU A 21 5.46 6.01 12.60
CA LEU A 21 6.46 5.00 12.95
C LEU A 21 7.12 4.38 11.72
N THR A 22 6.63 4.68 10.54
CA THR A 22 7.05 4.02 9.30
C THR A 22 8.46 4.44 8.88
N ILE A 23 9.22 3.50 8.38
CA ILE A 23 10.53 3.77 7.80
C ILE A 23 10.33 4.21 6.35
N ALA A 24 10.67 5.47 6.06
CA ALA A 24 10.32 6.12 4.78
C ALA A 24 10.78 5.34 3.54
N SER A 25 12.01 4.85 3.56
CA SER A 25 12.56 4.14 2.39
C SER A 25 11.76 2.89 2.04
N THR A 26 11.18 2.21 3.02
CA THR A 26 10.39 1.00 2.76
C THR A 26 9.06 1.31 2.11
N VAL A 27 8.47 2.48 2.40
CA VAL A 27 7.25 2.94 1.74
C VAL A 27 7.51 3.20 0.27
N MET A 28 8.52 3.99 -0.04
CA MET A 28 8.80 4.37 -1.42
C MET A 28 9.30 3.19 -2.24
N GLN A 29 10.05 2.29 -1.62
CA GLN A 29 10.48 1.07 -2.30
C GLN A 29 9.29 0.18 -2.65
N ALA A 30 8.35 0.01 -1.74
CA ALA A 30 7.14 -0.76 -2.01
C ALA A 30 6.30 -0.10 -3.11
N LYS A 31 6.16 1.22 -3.05
CA LYS A 31 5.42 1.97 -4.06
C LYS A 31 6.02 1.74 -5.45
N ASP A 32 7.31 1.90 -5.59
CA ASP A 32 7.98 1.70 -6.87
C ASP A 32 7.87 0.27 -7.35
N PHE A 33 8.06 -0.70 -6.45
CA PHE A 33 7.98 -2.11 -6.80
C PHE A 33 6.60 -2.47 -7.37
N PHE A 34 5.55 -2.10 -6.66
CA PHE A 34 4.19 -2.45 -7.10
C PHE A 34 3.76 -1.64 -8.31
N TYR A 35 4.24 -0.41 -8.46
CA TYR A 35 3.97 0.35 -9.66
C TYR A 35 4.59 -0.32 -10.89
N MET A 36 5.86 -0.73 -10.79
CA MET A 36 6.53 -1.44 -11.87
C MET A 36 5.84 -2.77 -12.19
N ALA A 37 5.42 -3.49 -11.15
CA ALA A 37 4.68 -4.74 -11.32
C ALA A 37 3.36 -4.52 -12.05
N SER A 38 2.66 -3.41 -11.74
CA SER A 38 1.40 -3.10 -12.41
C SER A 38 1.60 -2.74 -13.88
N LEU A 39 2.69 -2.07 -14.21
CA LEU A 39 3.01 -1.78 -15.60
C LEU A 39 3.34 -3.06 -16.38
N ASN A 40 4.11 -3.94 -15.77
CA ASN A 40 4.45 -5.20 -16.40
C ASN A 40 3.21 -6.09 -16.61
N ASP A 41 2.33 -6.15 -15.61
CA ASP A 41 1.08 -6.88 -15.72
C ASP A 41 0.18 -6.27 -16.80
N GLY A 42 0.10 -4.94 -16.86
CA GLY A 42 -0.66 -4.25 -17.89
C GLY A 42 -0.18 -4.57 -19.29
N ARG A 43 1.13 -4.60 -19.47
CA ARG A 43 1.72 -4.94 -20.77
C ARG A 43 1.37 -6.39 -21.15
N GLN A 44 1.42 -7.30 -20.22
CA GLN A 44 1.08 -8.71 -20.47
C GLN A 44 -0.40 -8.88 -20.77
N ARG A 45 -1.25 -8.03 -20.22
CA ARG A 45 -2.69 -8.06 -20.50
C ARG A 45 -3.08 -7.30 -21.77
N GLY A 46 -2.12 -6.68 -22.45
CA GLY A 46 -2.37 -6.02 -23.71
C GLY A 46 -2.88 -4.59 -23.61
N ILE A 47 -2.82 -3.97 -22.44
CA ILE A 47 -3.26 -2.58 -22.29
C ILE A 47 -2.13 -1.56 -22.43
N GLY A 48 -0.95 -2.02 -22.85
CA GLY A 48 0.18 -1.14 -23.09
C GLY A 48 0.92 -0.78 -21.82
N LEU A 49 1.57 0.36 -21.83
CA LEU A 49 2.35 0.86 -20.70
C LEU A 49 1.43 1.61 -19.73
N GLN A 50 0.48 0.90 -19.17
CA GLN A 50 -0.46 1.43 -18.20
C GLN A 50 -0.54 0.50 -17.01
N PRO A 51 -0.66 1.04 -15.79
CA PRO A 51 -0.79 0.19 -14.63
C PRO A 51 -2.12 -0.57 -14.67
N SER A 52 -2.07 -1.87 -14.42
CA SER A 52 -3.27 -2.71 -14.37
C SER A 52 -3.96 -2.64 -13.01
N PHE A 53 -3.30 -2.08 -12.00
CA PHE A 53 -3.89 -1.86 -10.68
C PHE A 53 -3.27 -0.61 -10.06
N GLN A 54 -3.96 -0.04 -9.07
CA GLN A 54 -3.49 1.13 -8.36
C GLN A 54 -2.66 0.74 -7.15
N THR A 55 -1.64 1.53 -6.85
CA THR A 55 -0.86 1.39 -5.63
C THR A 55 -0.94 2.73 -4.89
N LEU A 56 -1.55 2.72 -3.72
CA LEU A 56 -1.81 3.94 -2.96
C LEU A 56 -1.10 3.90 -1.61
N ILE A 57 -0.51 5.03 -1.23
CA ILE A 57 0.00 5.23 0.12
C ILE A 57 -1.15 5.80 0.92
N VAL A 58 -1.52 5.13 2.02
CA VAL A 58 -2.69 5.50 2.82
C VAL A 58 -2.30 5.79 4.25
N THR A 59 -3.06 6.69 4.89
CA THR A 59 -2.86 7.03 6.31
C THR A 59 -3.96 6.42 7.15
N ALA A 60 -3.67 6.24 8.44
CA ALA A 60 -4.65 5.70 9.38
C ALA A 60 -5.71 6.73 9.78
N ASP A 61 -5.39 8.02 9.66
CA ASP A 61 -6.29 9.11 10.06
C ASP A 61 -6.16 10.27 9.08
N ASP A 62 -6.77 11.41 9.42
CA ASP A 62 -6.77 12.60 8.57
C ASP A 62 -5.45 13.36 8.56
N GLN A 63 -4.52 13.02 9.43
CA GLN A 63 -3.30 13.77 9.57
C GLN A 63 -2.27 13.34 8.54
N PRO A 64 -1.49 14.26 7.97
CA PRO A 64 -0.38 13.88 7.12
C PRO A 64 0.58 13.01 7.92
N ALA A 65 1.07 11.93 7.30
CA ALA A 65 2.06 11.09 7.94
C ALA A 65 3.45 11.62 7.67
N ASN A 66 4.24 11.75 8.72
CA ASN A 66 5.68 11.89 8.60
C ASN A 66 6.28 10.57 9.04
N SER A 67 7.35 10.15 8.39
CA SER A 67 8.03 8.92 8.75
C SER A 67 8.65 9.01 10.14
N PHE A 68 9.23 7.92 10.60
CA PHE A 68 9.92 7.89 11.89
C PHE A 68 11.06 8.92 11.93
N SER A 69 11.72 9.17 10.80
CA SER A 69 12.79 10.18 10.70
C SER A 69 12.26 11.56 10.33
N GLN A 70 10.96 11.78 10.44
CA GLN A 70 10.29 13.07 10.23
C GLN A 70 10.23 13.53 8.75
N ASP A 71 10.40 12.62 7.81
CA ASP A 71 10.22 12.94 6.40
C ASP A 71 8.74 12.85 6.04
N PRO A 72 8.18 13.82 5.30
CA PRO A 72 6.80 13.73 4.87
C PRO A 72 6.58 12.55 3.92
N LEU A 73 5.49 11.83 4.12
CA LEU A 73 5.12 10.71 3.28
C LEU A 73 3.97 11.14 2.36
N PRO A 74 4.05 10.84 1.06
CA PRO A 74 3.05 11.31 0.10
C PRO A 74 1.78 10.46 0.14
N ALA A 75 0.97 10.62 1.18
CA ALA A 75 -0.26 9.87 1.33
C ALA A 75 -1.32 10.35 0.35
N GLN A 76 -2.06 9.41 -0.22
CA GLN A 76 -3.03 9.67 -1.27
C GLN A 76 -4.47 9.46 -0.79
N ALA A 77 -4.66 8.74 0.31
CA ALA A 77 -5.99 8.47 0.86
C ALA A 77 -5.87 8.02 2.32
N ARG A 78 -7.01 7.90 2.99
CA ARG A 78 -7.08 7.30 4.31
C ARG A 78 -7.51 5.85 4.18
N ILE A 79 -7.27 5.05 5.20
CA ILE A 79 -7.66 3.64 5.19
C ILE A 79 -9.16 3.43 5.03
N ASP A 80 -9.98 4.37 5.52
CA ASP A 80 -11.44 4.26 5.42
C ASP A 80 -11.98 4.67 4.04
N GLN A 81 -11.11 5.12 3.13
CA GLN A 81 -11.49 5.53 1.79
C GLN A 81 -11.15 4.48 0.73
N VAL A 82 -10.54 3.37 1.12
CA VAL A 82 -10.05 2.38 0.17
C VAL A 82 -10.49 0.97 0.57
N GLU A 83 -10.64 0.12 -0.43
CA GLU A 83 -10.94 -1.30 -0.23
C GLU A 83 -9.92 -2.13 -0.99
N PRO A 84 -8.69 -2.18 -0.50
CA PRO A 84 -7.63 -2.86 -1.24
C PRO A 84 -7.74 -4.37 -1.15
N GLN A 85 -7.27 -5.06 -2.20
CA GLN A 85 -7.12 -6.50 -2.18
C GLN A 85 -5.82 -6.92 -1.51
N LEU A 86 -4.86 -6.00 -1.42
CA LEU A 86 -3.57 -6.27 -0.79
C LEU A 86 -3.17 -5.08 0.06
N ILE A 87 -2.79 -5.34 1.29
CA ILE A 87 -2.30 -4.32 2.21
C ILE A 87 -0.83 -4.62 2.50
N ILE A 88 0.00 -3.61 2.31
CA ILE A 88 1.42 -3.68 2.62
C ILE A 88 1.65 -2.90 3.93
N LEU A 89 2.24 -3.57 4.90
CA LEU A 89 2.66 -2.93 6.13
C LEU A 89 4.18 -2.75 6.05
N PRO A 90 4.69 -1.56 5.69
CA PRO A 90 6.12 -1.35 5.56
C PRO A 90 6.82 -1.47 6.91
N ALA A 91 8.14 -1.54 6.89
CA ALA A 91 8.91 -1.56 8.13
C ALA A 91 8.59 -0.34 8.98
N PHE A 92 8.47 -0.52 10.27
CA PHE A 92 8.17 0.55 11.22
C PHE A 92 9.02 0.38 12.47
N TRP A 93 9.23 1.49 13.17
CA TRP A 93 9.99 1.49 14.41
C TRP A 93 9.08 1.06 15.55
N GLY A 94 9.55 0.12 16.35
CA GLY A 94 8.78 -0.40 17.47
C GLY A 94 8.15 -1.75 17.14
N ASP A 95 7.19 -2.17 17.94
CA ASP A 95 6.51 -3.43 17.73
C ASP A 95 5.06 -3.20 17.27
N PHE A 96 4.40 -4.29 16.93
CA PHE A 96 3.04 -4.22 16.41
C PHE A 96 2.05 -3.73 17.46
N ASP A 97 2.29 -4.04 18.72
CA ASP A 97 1.42 -3.57 19.80
C ASP A 97 1.48 -2.05 19.95
N GLN A 98 2.66 -1.46 19.77
CA GLN A 98 2.80 -0.01 19.79
C GLN A 98 2.07 0.62 18.61
N LEU A 99 2.18 0.03 17.43
CA LEU A 99 1.52 0.53 16.25
C LEU A 99 -0.01 0.52 16.45
N THR A 100 -0.57 -0.58 16.90
CA THR A 100 -2.02 -0.70 17.06
C THR A 100 -2.54 0.11 18.23
N ALA A 101 -1.74 0.33 19.26
CA ALA A 101 -2.13 1.21 20.37
C ALA A 101 -2.21 2.67 19.93
N GLN A 102 -1.28 3.10 19.07
CA GLN A 102 -1.25 4.47 18.57
C GLN A 102 -2.28 4.68 17.46
N TYR A 103 -2.56 3.65 16.66
CA TYR A 103 -3.50 3.72 15.55
C TYR A 103 -4.52 2.59 15.69
N PRO A 104 -5.47 2.69 16.63
CA PRO A 104 -6.41 1.59 16.91
C PRO A 104 -7.29 1.19 15.73
N GLN A 105 -7.49 2.08 14.75
CA GLN A 105 -8.29 1.78 13.57
C GLN A 105 -7.57 0.86 12.57
N VAL A 106 -6.27 0.63 12.72
CA VAL A 106 -5.50 -0.18 11.77
C VAL A 106 -5.87 -1.65 11.87
N LEU A 107 -5.98 -2.19 13.08
CA LEU A 107 -6.21 -3.61 13.28
C LEU A 107 -7.54 -4.09 12.67
N PRO A 108 -8.68 -3.41 12.90
CA PRO A 108 -9.91 -3.81 12.24
C PRO A 108 -9.86 -3.70 10.72
N TRP A 109 -9.03 -2.80 10.20
CA TRP A 109 -8.91 -2.61 8.76
C TRP A 109 -8.12 -3.75 8.10
N LEU A 110 -7.16 -4.30 8.81
CA LEU A 110 -6.41 -5.44 8.32
C LEU A 110 -7.27 -6.70 8.32
#